data_935aecd2ce8edcab6031da039f48cf3a
#
_entry.id   935aecd2ce8edcab6031da039f48cf3a
#
_cell.length_a   1.000
_cell.length_b   1.000
_cell.length_c   1.000
_cell.angle_alpha   90.00
_cell.angle_beta   90.00
_cell.angle_gamma   90.00
#
_symmetry.space_group_name_H-M   'P 1'
#
loop_
_entity.id
_entity.type
_entity.pdbx_description
1 polymer ?
#
loop_
_entity_poly.entity_id
_entity_poly.type
_entity_poly.pdbx_seq_one_letter_code
_entity_poly.pdbx_strand_id
1 'polypeptide(L)'
;MKTVLSGLKPAELEKILDPLPAYRAKQIFAWIQGGAKSFEEMSNLPLPLRRELGEKFLVRGGVLADCLEDSDGTKKLQLELTGGVKIETVLLSDGNERRTACLSTQAGCPAGCVFCKTGALGFRRNLSAAEIVEQFLFLQDYCGVISNLVIMGMGEPLYNLEELRGALALFKERGISPRRITVSTSGVAEGIRDLSDKGPPVRLALSLTAAITEKRKALMPITKTNPLPLLKEALLYYQKKRRQRITLEAVLLGGINTGEADAEALASFARGLDAVVNLIPWNPVEGLKFQGRPLREPGAAECKAFADILEKKGLSITRRYRKGLGIHGACGQLGAV
;
A
#
# COMPACT_ATOMS: atom_id res chain seq x y z
N MET A 1 -25.96 10.97 -7.57
CA MET A 1 -24.65 11.04 -6.87
C MET A 1 -23.74 11.90 -7.75
N LYS A 2 -23.02 12.89 -7.18
CA LYS A 2 -22.10 13.72 -7.97
C LYS A 2 -20.86 12.93 -8.37
N THR A 3 -20.34 13.17 -9.57
CA THR A 3 -19.10 12.53 -10.02
C THR A 3 -17.88 13.17 -9.34
N VAL A 4 -16.96 12.35 -8.86
CA VAL A 4 -15.70 12.79 -8.21
C VAL A 4 -14.62 12.97 -9.27
N LEU A 5 -13.97 14.14 -9.29
CA LEU A 5 -13.00 14.49 -10.34
C LEU A 5 -11.55 14.11 -10.00
N SER A 6 -11.21 13.86 -8.72
CA SER A 6 -9.85 13.55 -8.28
C SER A 6 -9.24 12.31 -8.94
N GLY A 7 -10.07 11.36 -9.35
CA GLY A 7 -9.67 10.11 -10.01
C GLY A 7 -9.61 10.14 -11.52
N LEU A 8 -9.87 11.30 -12.15
CA LEU A 8 -9.91 11.40 -13.60
C LEU A 8 -8.58 11.92 -14.18
N LYS A 9 -8.20 11.35 -15.33
CA LYS A 9 -7.08 11.84 -16.13
C LYS A 9 -7.49 13.08 -16.93
N PRO A 10 -6.53 13.89 -17.42
CA PRO A 10 -6.85 15.08 -18.21
C PRO A 10 -7.84 14.82 -19.36
N ALA A 11 -7.64 13.77 -20.14
CA ALA A 11 -8.52 13.42 -21.25
C ALA A 11 -9.94 12.98 -20.83
N GLU A 12 -10.08 12.40 -19.63
CA GLU A 12 -11.37 12.02 -19.05
C GLU A 12 -12.11 13.25 -18.51
N LEU A 13 -11.35 14.19 -17.90
CA LEU A 13 -11.87 15.48 -17.49
C LEU A 13 -12.37 16.29 -18.70
N GLU A 14 -11.64 16.31 -19.81
CA GLU A 14 -12.08 16.99 -21.04
C GLU A 14 -13.45 16.46 -21.52
N LYS A 15 -13.63 15.13 -21.49
CA LYS A 15 -14.90 14.52 -21.90
C LYS A 15 -16.07 14.82 -20.97
N ILE A 16 -15.85 14.76 -19.66
CA ILE A 16 -16.93 14.93 -18.68
C ILE A 16 -17.32 16.40 -18.50
N LEU A 17 -16.40 17.30 -18.81
CA LEU A 17 -16.61 18.75 -18.74
C LEU A 17 -17.09 19.36 -20.05
N ASP A 18 -17.31 18.55 -21.10
CA ASP A 18 -17.91 19.03 -22.36
C ASP A 18 -19.26 19.71 -22.08
N PRO A 19 -19.55 20.91 -22.64
CA PRO A 19 -18.87 21.62 -23.72
C PRO A 19 -17.79 22.64 -23.30
N LEU A 20 -17.21 22.54 -22.10
CA LEU A 20 -16.16 23.48 -21.72
C LEU A 20 -14.90 23.32 -22.58
N PRO A 21 -14.18 24.42 -22.91
CA PRO A 21 -12.93 24.34 -23.64
C PRO A 21 -11.88 23.46 -22.93
N ALA A 22 -11.09 22.69 -23.69
CA ALA A 22 -10.09 21.72 -23.16
C ALA A 22 -9.09 22.34 -22.16
N TYR A 23 -8.75 23.61 -22.28
CA TYR A 23 -7.87 24.30 -21.34
C TYR A 23 -8.48 24.39 -19.92
N ARG A 24 -9.82 24.41 -19.80
CA ARG A 24 -10.51 24.38 -18.49
C ARG A 24 -10.30 23.07 -17.76
N ALA A 25 -10.36 21.95 -18.47
CA ALA A 25 -10.04 20.63 -17.88
C ALA A 25 -8.60 20.60 -17.35
N LYS A 26 -7.64 21.16 -18.10
CA LYS A 26 -6.24 21.29 -17.66
C LYS A 26 -6.09 22.17 -16.42
N GLN A 27 -6.82 23.29 -16.36
CA GLN A 27 -6.82 24.16 -15.17
C GLN A 27 -7.37 23.42 -13.95
N ILE A 28 -8.53 22.76 -14.08
CA ILE A 28 -9.15 21.98 -13.00
C ILE A 28 -8.21 20.85 -12.55
N PHE A 29 -7.62 20.11 -13.50
CA PHE A 29 -6.64 19.07 -13.18
C PHE A 29 -5.43 19.60 -12.40
N ALA A 30 -4.88 20.75 -12.81
CA ALA A 30 -3.78 21.38 -12.09
C ALA A 30 -4.15 21.77 -10.66
N TRP A 31 -5.36 22.29 -10.45
CA TRP A 31 -5.86 22.58 -9.10
C TRP A 31 -6.01 21.32 -8.24
N ILE A 32 -6.59 20.26 -8.81
CA ILE A 32 -6.70 18.96 -8.11
C ILE A 32 -5.32 18.41 -7.77
N GLN A 33 -4.35 18.51 -8.69
CA GLN A 33 -2.96 18.15 -8.42
C GLN A 33 -2.33 18.97 -7.31
N GLY A 34 -2.63 20.26 -7.25
CA GLY A 34 -2.19 21.19 -6.22
C GLY A 34 -2.84 20.97 -4.85
N GLY A 35 -3.81 20.05 -4.75
CA GLY A 35 -4.45 19.70 -3.50
C GLY A 35 -5.79 20.40 -3.25
N ALA A 36 -6.39 21.11 -4.23
CA ALA A 36 -7.68 21.76 -4.06
C ALA A 36 -8.74 20.78 -3.49
N LYS A 37 -9.54 21.27 -2.56
CA LYS A 37 -10.60 20.52 -1.87
C LYS A 37 -11.97 20.82 -2.47
N SER A 38 -12.11 22.02 -3.06
CA SER A 38 -13.37 22.48 -3.65
C SER A 38 -13.13 23.36 -4.85
N PHE A 39 -14.19 23.65 -5.62
CA PHE A 39 -14.12 24.55 -6.78
C PHE A 39 -13.95 26.02 -6.36
N GLU A 40 -14.36 26.39 -5.15
CA GLU A 40 -14.20 27.74 -4.61
C GLU A 40 -12.73 28.16 -4.51
N GLU A 41 -11.83 27.22 -4.28
CA GLU A 41 -10.38 27.46 -4.23
C GLU A 41 -9.78 27.77 -5.61
N MET A 42 -10.44 27.37 -6.70
CA MET A 42 -9.92 27.46 -8.07
C MET A 42 -10.02 28.89 -8.63
N SER A 43 -9.22 29.82 -8.08
CA SER A 43 -9.34 31.27 -8.30
C SER A 43 -9.24 31.72 -9.77
N ASN A 44 -8.61 30.94 -10.65
CA ASN A 44 -8.50 31.22 -12.08
C ASN A 44 -9.74 30.77 -12.91
N LEU A 45 -10.76 30.20 -12.26
CA LEU A 45 -12.04 29.90 -12.87
C LEU A 45 -13.04 31.04 -12.55
N PRO A 46 -13.90 31.44 -13.48
CA PRO A 46 -14.98 32.39 -13.21
C PRO A 46 -15.91 31.92 -12.09
N LEU A 47 -16.34 32.82 -11.22
CA LEU A 47 -17.20 32.47 -10.08
C LEU A 47 -18.49 31.74 -10.48
N PRO A 48 -19.23 32.13 -11.56
CA PRO A 48 -20.40 31.37 -12.01
C PRO A 48 -20.07 29.92 -12.36
N LEU A 49 -18.93 29.70 -13.06
CA LEU A 49 -18.49 28.37 -13.44
C LEU A 49 -18.14 27.51 -12.21
N ARG A 50 -17.49 28.09 -11.19
CA ARG A 50 -17.19 27.35 -9.94
C ARG A 50 -18.46 26.85 -9.26
N ARG A 51 -19.51 27.69 -9.22
CA ARG A 51 -20.81 27.34 -8.66
C ARG A 51 -21.47 26.20 -9.46
N GLU A 52 -21.54 26.38 -10.78
CA GLU A 52 -22.10 25.35 -11.68
C GLU A 52 -21.41 24.01 -11.55
N LEU A 53 -20.05 23.99 -11.51
CA LEU A 53 -19.28 22.78 -11.35
C LEU A 53 -19.53 22.14 -9.97
N GLY A 54 -19.62 22.95 -8.92
CA GLY A 54 -19.91 22.48 -7.56
C GLY A 54 -21.29 21.87 -7.40
N GLU A 55 -22.28 22.26 -8.22
CA GLU A 55 -23.60 21.64 -8.27
C GLU A 55 -23.55 20.22 -8.88
N LYS A 56 -22.69 20.01 -9.90
CA LYS A 56 -22.64 18.79 -10.71
C LYS A 56 -21.59 17.79 -10.21
N PHE A 57 -20.46 18.26 -9.69
CA PHE A 57 -19.27 17.47 -9.40
C PHE A 57 -18.77 17.68 -7.96
N LEU A 58 -17.92 16.74 -7.52
CA LEU A 58 -17.08 16.87 -6.33
C LEU A 58 -15.61 16.86 -6.74
N VAL A 59 -14.79 17.70 -6.11
CA VAL A 59 -13.35 17.66 -6.29
C VAL A 59 -12.79 16.41 -5.64
N ARG A 60 -13.19 16.11 -4.40
CA ARG A 60 -12.87 14.89 -3.62
C ARG A 60 -14.16 14.25 -3.13
N GLY A 61 -14.18 12.91 -3.08
CA GLY A 61 -15.36 12.14 -2.64
C GLY A 61 -15.28 11.67 -1.19
N GLY A 62 -14.08 11.50 -0.67
CA GLY A 62 -13.83 11.08 0.70
C GLY A 62 -13.93 12.23 1.70
N VAL A 63 -14.18 11.88 2.98
CA VAL A 63 -14.21 12.80 4.10
C VAL A 63 -13.21 12.34 5.15
N LEU A 64 -12.44 13.27 5.72
CA LEU A 64 -11.57 12.98 6.85
C LEU A 64 -12.44 12.76 8.10
N ALA A 65 -12.42 11.54 8.64
CA ALA A 65 -13.14 11.17 9.83
C ALA A 65 -12.29 11.35 11.09
N ASP A 66 -10.99 11.05 11.04
CA ASP A 66 -10.08 11.18 12.17
C ASP A 66 -8.63 11.35 11.72
N CYS A 67 -7.80 11.97 12.57
CA CYS A 67 -6.37 12.17 12.34
C CYS A 67 -5.62 11.99 13.66
N LEU A 68 -4.76 10.97 13.72
CA LEU A 68 -3.89 10.70 14.86
C LEU A 68 -2.44 10.98 14.48
N GLU A 69 -1.68 11.54 15.42
CA GLU A 69 -0.24 11.81 15.27
C GLU A 69 0.56 11.11 16.35
N ASP A 70 1.59 10.38 15.96
CA ASP A 70 2.53 9.74 16.87
C ASP A 70 3.70 10.69 17.21
N SER A 71 4.36 10.42 18.31
CA SER A 71 5.56 11.16 18.76
C SER A 71 6.72 11.12 17.75
N ASP A 72 6.76 10.12 16.86
CA ASP A 72 7.75 10.01 15.79
C ASP A 72 7.38 10.80 14.51
N GLY A 73 6.32 11.62 14.56
CA GLY A 73 5.81 12.42 13.46
C GLY A 73 5.01 11.64 12.41
N THR A 74 4.72 10.37 12.66
CA THR A 74 3.81 9.58 11.82
C THR A 74 2.38 10.04 12.04
N LYS A 75 1.63 10.25 10.95
CA LYS A 75 0.21 10.56 11.01
C LYS A 75 -0.61 9.43 10.40
N LYS A 76 -1.69 9.05 11.08
CA LYS A 76 -2.68 8.12 10.56
C LYS A 76 -3.99 8.85 10.36
N LEU A 77 -4.50 8.82 9.14
CA LEU A 77 -5.81 9.37 8.79
C LEU A 77 -6.82 8.23 8.65
N GLN A 78 -8.00 8.43 9.21
CA GLN A 78 -9.17 7.63 8.91
C GLN A 78 -10.04 8.42 7.93
N LEU A 79 -10.33 7.83 6.79
CA LEU A 79 -11.17 8.41 5.75
C LEU A 79 -12.47 7.64 5.64
N GLU A 80 -13.58 8.35 5.62
CA GLU A 80 -14.88 7.82 5.23
C GLU A 80 -15.09 8.04 3.74
N LEU A 81 -15.26 6.96 3.02
CA LEU A 81 -15.43 6.94 1.57
C LEU A 81 -16.89 6.76 1.17
N THR A 82 -17.18 6.91 -0.11
CA THR A 82 -18.51 6.70 -0.66
C THR A 82 -19.11 5.36 -0.20
N GLY A 83 -20.35 5.40 0.28
CA GLY A 83 -21.04 4.23 0.84
C GLY A 83 -20.75 3.97 2.33
N GLY A 84 -20.17 4.96 3.06
CA GLY A 84 -19.94 4.89 4.51
C GLY A 84 -18.83 3.93 4.92
N VAL A 85 -17.97 3.55 3.95
CA VAL A 85 -16.86 2.63 4.23
C VAL A 85 -15.68 3.43 4.76
N LYS A 86 -15.11 3.01 5.88
CA LYS A 86 -13.93 3.62 6.46
C LYS A 86 -12.66 2.86 6.09
N ILE A 87 -11.61 3.61 5.81
CA ILE A 87 -10.26 3.11 5.59
C ILE A 87 -9.25 3.94 6.36
N GLU A 88 -8.05 3.40 6.53
CA GLU A 88 -6.92 4.14 7.12
C GLU A 88 -5.79 4.28 6.10
N THR A 89 -5.09 5.40 6.17
CA THR A 89 -3.88 5.70 5.41
C THR A 89 -2.86 6.37 6.33
N VAL A 90 -1.56 6.22 6.03
CA VAL A 90 -0.51 6.67 6.95
C VAL A 90 0.52 7.52 6.22
N LEU A 91 0.90 8.64 6.84
CA LEU A 91 2.05 9.44 6.47
C LEU A 91 3.23 9.08 7.36
N LEU A 92 4.27 8.50 6.78
CA LEU A 92 5.53 8.22 7.46
C LEU A 92 6.53 9.34 7.21
N SER A 93 7.11 9.89 8.28
CA SER A 93 8.16 10.92 8.22
C SER A 93 9.49 10.33 8.70
N ASP A 94 10.55 10.52 7.95
CA ASP A 94 11.91 10.05 8.27
C ASP A 94 12.85 11.20 8.66
N GLY A 95 12.38 12.23 9.36
CA GLY A 95 13.22 13.32 9.86
C GLY A 95 14.07 14.08 8.81
N ASN A 96 14.41 13.45 7.71
CA ASN A 96 15.25 13.93 6.61
C ASN A 96 14.42 14.19 5.35
N GLU A 97 13.45 15.08 5.39
CA GLU A 97 12.62 15.50 4.25
C GLU A 97 11.88 14.35 3.50
N ARG A 98 12.20 13.08 3.77
CA ARG A 98 11.53 11.95 3.14
C ARG A 98 10.17 11.71 3.79
N ARG A 99 9.12 11.98 3.03
CA ARG A 99 7.73 11.73 3.41
C ARG A 99 7.16 10.63 2.54
N THR A 100 6.69 9.58 3.17
CA THR A 100 6.16 8.39 2.48
C THR A 100 4.68 8.21 2.80
N ALA A 101 3.83 8.20 1.78
CA ALA A 101 2.43 7.84 1.94
C ALA A 101 2.25 6.33 1.85
N CYS A 102 1.60 5.75 2.85
CA CYS A 102 1.18 4.35 2.88
C CYS A 102 -0.31 4.29 2.55
N LEU A 103 -0.65 3.74 1.38
CA LEU A 103 -1.98 3.78 0.81
C LEU A 103 -2.66 2.42 0.86
N SER A 104 -3.97 2.44 1.11
CA SER A 104 -4.88 1.30 1.09
C SER A 104 -5.49 1.09 -0.28
N THR A 105 -5.80 -0.16 -0.64
CA THR A 105 -6.42 -0.53 -1.92
C THR A 105 -7.78 -1.20 -1.77
N GLN A 106 -8.12 -1.61 -0.57
CA GLN A 106 -9.38 -2.28 -0.26
C GLN A 106 -9.88 -1.83 1.12
N ALA A 107 -11.18 -1.88 1.32
CA ALA A 107 -11.78 -1.87 2.64
C ALA A 107 -11.80 -3.31 3.15
N GLY A 108 -11.00 -3.59 4.18
CA GLY A 108 -10.68 -4.95 4.59
C GLY A 108 -9.72 -5.65 3.62
N CYS A 109 -9.52 -6.98 3.76
CA CYS A 109 -8.60 -7.74 2.93
C CYS A 109 -9.03 -9.21 2.81
N PRO A 110 -9.11 -9.78 1.59
CA PRO A 110 -9.48 -11.19 1.39
C PRO A 110 -8.32 -12.16 1.62
N ALA A 111 -7.08 -11.69 1.78
CA ALA A 111 -5.90 -12.54 1.94
C ALA A 111 -5.89 -13.32 3.28
N GLY A 112 -6.57 -12.79 4.31
CA GLY A 112 -6.80 -13.49 5.58
C GLY A 112 -5.54 -13.82 6.39
N CYS A 113 -4.48 -13.00 6.28
CA CYS A 113 -3.24 -13.19 7.04
C CYS A 113 -3.54 -13.12 8.54
N VAL A 114 -3.18 -14.15 9.31
CA VAL A 114 -3.56 -14.30 10.73
C VAL A 114 -2.89 -13.28 11.66
N PHE A 115 -1.85 -12.62 11.20
CA PHE A 115 -1.08 -11.63 11.95
C PHE A 115 -1.44 -10.17 11.58
N CYS A 116 -2.48 -9.96 10.78
CA CYS A 116 -2.86 -8.65 10.26
C CYS A 116 -4.30 -8.29 10.68
N LYS A 117 -4.47 -7.11 11.29
CA LYS A 117 -5.79 -6.60 11.69
C LYS A 117 -6.74 -6.49 10.49
N THR A 118 -6.26 -5.95 9.37
CA THR A 118 -7.07 -5.83 8.14
C THR A 118 -7.53 -7.19 7.62
N GLY A 119 -6.66 -8.22 7.72
CA GLY A 119 -7.01 -9.59 7.34
C GLY A 119 -8.09 -10.20 8.24
N ALA A 120 -8.07 -9.87 9.54
CA ALA A 120 -9.07 -10.33 10.51
C ALA A 120 -10.45 -9.66 10.31
N LEU A 121 -10.49 -8.45 9.75
CA LEU A 121 -11.75 -7.75 9.43
C LEU A 121 -12.51 -8.34 8.24
N GLY A 122 -11.85 -9.17 7.44
CA GLY A 122 -12.41 -9.68 6.18
C GLY A 122 -12.46 -8.61 5.09
N PHE A 123 -13.02 -8.99 3.95
CA PHE A 123 -13.11 -8.14 2.76
C PHE A 123 -14.51 -7.50 2.66
N ARG A 124 -14.55 -6.20 2.38
CA ARG A 124 -15.80 -5.47 2.12
C ARG A 124 -15.91 -5.11 0.64
N ARG A 125 -14.97 -4.30 0.10
CA ARG A 125 -14.92 -3.94 -1.32
C ARG A 125 -13.53 -3.45 -1.74
N ASN A 126 -13.32 -3.44 -3.04
CA ASN A 126 -12.20 -2.74 -3.66
C ASN A 126 -12.39 -1.21 -3.56
N LEU A 127 -11.29 -0.48 -3.49
CA LEU A 127 -11.26 0.97 -3.65
C LEU A 127 -11.09 1.30 -5.14
N SER A 128 -11.76 2.35 -5.60
CA SER A 128 -11.54 2.88 -6.94
C SER A 128 -10.18 3.58 -7.04
N ALA A 129 -9.68 3.79 -8.27
CA ALA A 129 -8.46 4.56 -8.50
C ALA A 129 -8.55 5.97 -7.90
N ALA A 130 -9.72 6.60 -7.95
CA ALA A 130 -10.00 7.87 -7.31
C ALA A 130 -9.77 7.80 -5.79
N GLU A 131 -10.38 6.82 -5.12
CA GLU A 131 -10.27 6.65 -3.67
C GLU A 131 -8.84 6.31 -3.23
N ILE A 132 -8.06 5.60 -4.07
CA ILE A 132 -6.63 5.37 -3.81
C ILE A 132 -5.83 6.69 -3.92
N VAL A 133 -6.10 7.50 -4.92
CA VAL A 133 -5.43 8.79 -5.13
C VAL A 133 -5.85 9.82 -4.08
N GLU A 134 -7.09 9.83 -3.65
CA GLU A 134 -7.59 10.76 -2.62
C GLU A 134 -6.84 10.60 -1.29
N GLN A 135 -6.47 9.40 -0.89
CA GLN A 135 -5.66 9.18 0.29
C GLN A 135 -4.35 9.98 0.23
N PHE A 136 -3.69 9.97 -0.93
CA PHE A 136 -2.50 10.77 -1.16
C PHE A 136 -2.78 12.28 -1.02
N LEU A 137 -3.90 12.77 -1.56
CA LEU A 137 -4.28 14.17 -1.47
C LEU A 137 -4.56 14.59 -0.02
N PHE A 138 -5.26 13.75 0.75
CA PHE A 138 -5.49 14.00 2.17
C PHE A 138 -4.18 14.04 2.97
N LEU A 139 -3.25 13.12 2.71
CA LEU A 139 -1.93 13.13 3.36
C LEU A 139 -1.10 14.36 2.95
N GLN A 140 -1.20 14.77 1.69
CA GLN A 140 -0.51 15.96 1.18
C GLN A 140 -0.97 17.24 1.89
N ASP A 141 -2.23 17.32 2.33
CA ASP A 141 -2.75 18.46 3.09
C ASP A 141 -1.97 18.70 4.40
N TYR A 142 -1.32 17.66 4.96
CA TYR A 142 -0.56 17.74 6.22
C TYR A 142 0.94 17.96 6.05
N CYS A 143 1.49 17.67 4.87
CA CYS A 143 2.93 17.72 4.71
C CYS A 143 3.40 18.44 3.44
N GLY A 144 2.50 18.85 2.55
CA GLY A 144 2.83 19.44 1.26
C GLY A 144 3.40 18.40 0.29
N VAL A 145 4.72 18.24 0.22
CA VAL A 145 5.36 17.34 -0.75
C VAL A 145 5.52 15.94 -0.17
N ILE A 146 4.96 14.95 -0.86
CA ILE A 146 5.18 13.52 -0.59
C ILE A 146 6.20 12.98 -1.59
N SER A 147 7.29 12.40 -1.09
CA SER A 147 8.40 11.96 -1.92
C SER A 147 8.28 10.51 -2.39
N ASN A 148 7.61 9.65 -1.64
CA ASN A 148 7.51 8.21 -1.89
C ASN A 148 6.11 7.68 -1.59
N LEU A 149 5.72 6.62 -2.29
CA LEU A 149 4.48 5.89 -2.04
C LEU A 149 4.76 4.43 -1.73
N VAL A 150 4.03 3.87 -0.78
CA VAL A 150 3.99 2.42 -0.55
C VAL A 150 2.52 1.98 -0.55
N ILE A 151 2.22 0.99 -1.36
CA ILE A 151 0.90 0.35 -1.40
C ILE A 151 0.98 -0.82 -0.44
N MET A 152 0.85 -0.51 0.86
CA MET A 152 1.06 -1.42 1.99
C MET A 152 0.02 -1.19 3.10
N GLY A 153 -1.01 -0.40 2.82
CA GLY A 153 -2.13 -0.14 3.71
C GLY A 153 -3.10 -1.32 3.75
N MET A 154 -4.38 -1.02 3.89
CA MET A 154 -5.43 -2.04 3.92
C MET A 154 -5.64 -2.65 2.54
N GLY A 155 -5.75 -4.01 2.48
CA GLY A 155 -6.04 -4.76 1.26
C GLY A 155 -4.86 -5.48 0.62
N GLU A 156 -5.18 -6.37 -0.32
CA GLU A 156 -4.22 -7.00 -1.23
C GLU A 156 -4.30 -6.29 -2.60
N PRO A 157 -3.27 -5.50 -2.97
CA PRO A 157 -3.36 -4.64 -4.15
C PRO A 157 -3.55 -5.42 -5.45
N LEU A 158 -3.03 -6.65 -5.55
CA LEU A 158 -3.13 -7.43 -6.78
C LEU A 158 -4.49 -8.13 -6.96
N TYR A 159 -5.37 -8.08 -5.97
CA TYR A 159 -6.80 -8.41 -6.14
C TYR A 159 -7.63 -7.20 -6.58
N ASN A 160 -7.02 -6.00 -6.61
CA ASN A 160 -7.63 -4.77 -7.11
C ASN A 160 -6.80 -4.16 -8.25
N LEU A 161 -6.34 -4.98 -9.18
CA LEU A 161 -5.26 -4.65 -10.10
C LEU A 161 -5.64 -3.59 -11.13
N GLU A 162 -6.88 -3.57 -11.60
CA GLU A 162 -7.36 -2.57 -12.56
C GLU A 162 -7.33 -1.16 -11.96
N GLU A 163 -7.93 -1.00 -10.79
CA GLU A 163 -7.97 0.27 -10.07
C GLU A 163 -6.58 0.70 -9.59
N LEU A 164 -5.75 -0.27 -9.16
CA LEU A 164 -4.36 -0.01 -8.83
C LEU A 164 -3.61 0.57 -10.04
N ARG A 165 -3.74 -0.03 -11.23
CA ARG A 165 -3.10 0.49 -12.46
C ARG A 165 -3.60 1.88 -12.81
N GLY A 166 -4.90 2.13 -12.63
CA GLY A 166 -5.50 3.46 -12.78
C GLY A 166 -4.85 4.49 -11.86
N ALA A 167 -4.75 4.17 -10.57
CA ALA A 167 -4.11 5.01 -9.57
C ALA A 167 -2.61 5.25 -9.87
N LEU A 168 -1.87 4.20 -10.25
CA LEU A 168 -0.47 4.32 -10.63
C LEU A 168 -0.24 5.22 -11.85
N ALA A 169 -1.16 5.19 -12.81
CA ALA A 169 -1.14 6.10 -13.96
C ALA A 169 -1.38 7.55 -13.53
N LEU A 170 -2.36 7.78 -12.63
CA LEU A 170 -2.63 9.11 -12.07
C LEU A 170 -1.46 9.66 -11.25
N PHE A 171 -0.77 8.82 -10.45
CA PHE A 171 0.44 9.25 -9.74
C PHE A 171 1.57 9.64 -10.69
N LYS A 172 1.71 8.94 -11.83
CA LYS A 172 2.67 9.33 -12.87
C LYS A 172 2.33 10.71 -13.48
N GLU A 173 1.06 10.96 -13.80
CA GLU A 173 0.60 12.28 -14.28
C GLU A 173 0.85 13.39 -13.24
N ARG A 174 0.88 13.06 -11.96
CA ARG A 174 1.24 13.95 -10.85
C ARG A 174 2.75 14.10 -10.65
N GLY A 175 3.59 13.57 -11.54
CA GLY A 175 5.04 13.66 -11.49
C GLY A 175 5.72 12.71 -10.50
N ILE A 176 5.00 11.74 -9.94
CA ILE A 176 5.59 10.73 -9.05
C ILE A 176 6.22 9.64 -9.89
N SER A 177 7.55 9.55 -9.84
CA SER A 177 8.27 8.50 -10.55
C SER A 177 7.87 7.09 -10.06
N PRO A 178 7.58 6.13 -10.96
CA PRO A 178 7.31 4.75 -10.58
C PRO A 178 8.38 4.10 -9.68
N ARG A 179 9.64 4.53 -9.81
CA ARG A 179 10.75 4.09 -8.94
C ARG A 179 10.62 4.53 -7.49
N ARG A 180 9.76 5.50 -7.20
CA ARG A 180 9.43 5.98 -5.85
C ARG A 180 8.16 5.32 -5.31
N ILE A 181 7.56 4.39 -6.05
CA ILE A 181 6.37 3.65 -5.65
C ILE A 181 6.76 2.19 -5.39
N THR A 182 6.40 1.66 -4.23
CA THR A 182 6.52 0.24 -3.91
C THR A 182 5.14 -0.37 -3.80
N VAL A 183 4.88 -1.43 -4.56
CA VAL A 183 3.68 -2.26 -4.43
C VAL A 183 4.07 -3.51 -3.66
N SER A 184 3.42 -3.75 -2.50
CA SER A 184 3.61 -4.96 -1.71
C SER A 184 2.42 -5.88 -1.90
N THR A 185 2.69 -7.16 -2.11
CA THR A 185 1.67 -8.19 -2.27
C THR A 185 1.91 -9.36 -1.34
N SER A 186 0.86 -9.96 -0.83
CA SER A 186 0.92 -11.25 -0.12
C SER A 186 1.21 -12.44 -1.05
N GLY A 187 1.23 -12.19 -2.37
CA GLY A 187 1.65 -13.17 -3.36
C GLY A 187 0.50 -13.68 -4.23
N VAL A 188 -0.05 -12.84 -5.08
CA VAL A 188 -0.97 -13.20 -6.18
C VAL A 188 -0.12 -13.36 -7.45
N ALA A 189 0.27 -14.59 -7.77
CA ALA A 189 1.23 -14.88 -8.83
C ALA A 189 0.79 -14.35 -10.21
N GLU A 190 -0.48 -14.53 -10.56
CA GLU A 190 -1.03 -14.01 -11.81
C GLU A 190 -1.04 -12.48 -11.82
N GLY A 191 -1.38 -11.85 -10.68
CA GLY A 191 -1.33 -10.40 -10.53
C GLY A 191 0.09 -9.83 -10.66
N ILE A 192 1.13 -10.54 -10.17
CA ILE A 192 2.53 -10.16 -10.37
C ILE A 192 2.89 -10.18 -11.86
N ARG A 193 2.46 -11.21 -12.61
CA ARG A 193 2.66 -11.31 -14.06
C ARG A 193 1.95 -10.18 -14.81
N ASP A 194 0.65 -9.95 -14.50
CA ASP A 194 -0.12 -8.87 -15.13
C ASP A 194 0.49 -7.48 -14.84
N LEU A 195 0.88 -7.21 -13.58
CA LEU A 195 1.59 -5.96 -13.22
C LEU A 195 2.91 -5.84 -13.98
N SER A 196 3.62 -6.96 -14.18
CA SER A 196 4.81 -6.99 -15.01
C SER A 196 4.52 -6.67 -16.48
N ASP A 197 3.39 -7.07 -17.01
CA ASP A 197 3.05 -6.91 -18.43
C ASP A 197 2.46 -5.53 -18.72
N LYS A 198 1.53 -5.09 -17.91
CA LYS A 198 0.68 -3.94 -18.18
C LYS A 198 0.90 -2.76 -17.24
N GLY A 199 1.54 -2.98 -16.08
CA GLY A 199 1.78 -1.90 -15.09
C GLY A 199 3.01 -1.05 -15.40
N PRO A 200 3.18 0.09 -14.71
CA PRO A 200 4.43 0.84 -14.74
C PRO A 200 5.54 0.10 -13.97
N PRO A 201 6.84 0.46 -14.18
CA PRO A 201 7.97 -0.21 -13.54
C PRO A 201 8.13 0.23 -12.06
N VAL A 202 7.18 -0.13 -11.22
CA VAL A 202 7.23 0.10 -9.77
C VAL A 202 8.16 -0.87 -9.07
N ARG A 203 8.55 -0.59 -7.83
CA ARG A 203 9.25 -1.55 -6.97
C ARG A 203 8.24 -2.59 -6.49
N LEU A 204 8.62 -3.86 -6.53
CA LEU A 204 7.79 -4.96 -6.04
C LEU A 204 8.34 -5.49 -4.72
N ALA A 205 7.46 -5.63 -3.74
CA ALA A 205 7.73 -6.33 -2.50
C ALA A 205 6.80 -7.55 -2.40
N LEU A 206 7.35 -8.70 -2.00
CA LEU A 206 6.57 -9.87 -1.66
C LEU A 206 6.53 -10.02 -0.13
N SER A 207 5.37 -9.96 0.48
CA SER A 207 5.17 -10.39 1.87
C SER A 207 5.30 -11.91 1.95
N LEU A 208 6.54 -12.38 2.07
CA LEU A 208 6.86 -13.81 2.09
C LEU A 208 6.51 -14.41 3.45
N THR A 209 6.92 -13.75 4.53
CA THR A 209 6.71 -14.10 5.94
C THR A 209 7.26 -15.47 6.35
N ALA A 210 6.92 -16.53 5.63
CA ALA A 210 7.45 -17.88 5.81
C ALA A 210 7.69 -18.56 4.46
N ALA A 211 8.79 -19.31 4.35
CA ALA A 211 9.15 -20.08 3.15
C ALA A 211 8.98 -21.60 3.32
N ILE A 212 8.53 -22.06 4.49
CA ILE A 212 8.06 -23.42 4.72
C ILE A 212 6.58 -23.46 4.33
N THR A 213 6.23 -24.25 3.31
CA THR A 213 4.92 -24.26 2.67
C THR A 213 3.76 -24.40 3.64
N GLU A 214 3.81 -25.39 4.54
CA GLU A 214 2.69 -25.65 5.47
C GLU A 214 2.57 -24.53 6.52
N LYS A 215 3.68 -23.99 6.99
CA LYS A 215 3.69 -22.83 7.88
C LYS A 215 3.11 -21.59 7.19
N ARG A 216 3.52 -21.34 5.94
CA ARG A 216 2.98 -20.20 5.17
C ARG A 216 1.49 -20.36 4.89
N LYS A 217 1.01 -21.56 4.55
CA LYS A 217 -0.43 -21.82 4.38
C LYS A 217 -1.24 -21.50 5.64
N ALA A 218 -0.69 -21.85 6.81
CA ALA A 218 -1.34 -21.60 8.10
C ALA A 218 -1.34 -20.10 8.47
N LEU A 219 -0.27 -19.37 8.16
CA LEU A 219 -0.14 -17.94 8.44
C LEU A 219 -0.81 -17.05 7.40
N MET A 220 -0.77 -17.47 6.14
CA MET A 220 -1.24 -16.71 4.97
C MET A 220 -2.05 -17.64 4.05
N PRO A 221 -3.38 -17.72 4.24
CA PRO A 221 -4.25 -18.66 3.52
C PRO A 221 -4.19 -18.54 1.99
N ILE A 222 -3.84 -17.36 1.46
CA ILE A 222 -3.62 -17.12 0.02
C ILE A 222 -2.61 -18.11 -0.60
N THR A 223 -1.73 -18.71 0.20
CA THR A 223 -0.75 -19.71 -0.24
C THR A 223 -1.41 -20.96 -0.83
N LYS A 224 -2.66 -21.26 -0.49
CA LYS A 224 -3.41 -22.41 -1.04
C LYS A 224 -3.59 -22.29 -2.56
N THR A 225 -3.82 -21.09 -3.04
CA THR A 225 -4.02 -20.79 -4.47
C THR A 225 -2.76 -20.28 -5.15
N ASN A 226 -1.78 -19.81 -4.36
CA ASN A 226 -0.51 -19.26 -4.84
C ASN A 226 0.67 -19.94 -4.10
N PRO A 227 1.01 -21.19 -4.45
CA PRO A 227 2.10 -21.93 -3.81
C PRO A 227 3.47 -21.28 -4.09
N LEU A 228 4.42 -21.50 -3.18
CA LEU A 228 5.76 -20.91 -3.25
C LEU A 228 6.49 -21.08 -4.58
N PRO A 229 6.46 -22.26 -5.25
CA PRO A 229 7.11 -22.40 -6.55
C PRO A 229 6.52 -21.46 -7.60
N LEU A 230 5.18 -21.35 -7.68
CA LEU A 230 4.49 -20.46 -8.61
C LEU A 230 4.81 -18.99 -8.35
N LEU A 231 4.90 -18.60 -7.05
CA LEU A 231 5.32 -17.26 -6.66
C LEU A 231 6.75 -16.96 -7.11
N LYS A 232 7.66 -17.91 -6.92
CA LYS A 232 9.06 -17.75 -7.34
C LYS A 232 9.18 -17.55 -8.83
N GLU A 233 8.47 -18.33 -9.63
CA GLU A 233 8.41 -18.16 -11.08
C GLU A 233 7.88 -16.77 -11.49
N ALA A 234 6.81 -16.31 -10.83
CA ALA A 234 6.26 -14.98 -11.12
C ALA A 234 7.23 -13.85 -10.76
N LEU A 235 7.99 -13.99 -9.66
CA LEU A 235 9.03 -13.03 -9.26
C LEU A 235 10.20 -13.02 -10.26
N LEU A 236 10.69 -14.18 -10.69
CA LEU A 236 11.73 -14.29 -11.72
C LEU A 236 11.28 -13.65 -13.04
N TYR A 237 10.02 -13.90 -13.42
CA TYR A 237 9.42 -13.25 -14.60
C TYR A 237 9.40 -11.72 -14.45
N TYR A 238 8.96 -11.22 -13.31
CA TYR A 238 8.95 -9.78 -13.00
C TYR A 238 10.35 -9.18 -13.11
N GLN A 239 11.35 -9.80 -12.50
CA GLN A 239 12.74 -9.34 -12.53
C GLN A 239 13.31 -9.32 -13.94
N LYS A 240 13.12 -10.39 -14.70
CA LYS A 240 13.60 -10.47 -16.08
C LYS A 240 13.03 -9.34 -16.94
N LYS A 241 11.73 -9.03 -16.76
CA LYS A 241 11.03 -8.04 -17.57
C LYS A 241 11.29 -6.61 -17.12
N ARG A 242 11.31 -6.37 -15.80
CA ARG A 242 11.41 -5.02 -15.21
C ARG A 242 12.82 -4.61 -14.82
N ARG A 243 13.76 -5.57 -14.79
CA ARG A 243 15.17 -5.37 -14.38
C ARG A 243 15.27 -4.64 -13.03
N GLN A 244 14.47 -5.07 -12.07
CA GLN A 244 14.40 -4.47 -10.75
C GLN A 244 14.60 -5.52 -9.67
N ARG A 245 15.27 -5.12 -8.59
CA ARG A 245 15.45 -5.91 -7.40
C ARG A 245 14.11 -6.11 -6.68
N ILE A 246 13.86 -7.31 -6.15
CA ILE A 246 12.67 -7.64 -5.34
C ILE A 246 12.96 -7.39 -3.87
N THR A 247 11.98 -6.89 -3.13
CA THR A 247 12.01 -6.92 -1.66
C THR A 247 11.23 -8.13 -1.18
N LEU A 248 11.87 -9.00 -0.39
CA LEU A 248 11.19 -10.08 0.33
C LEU A 248 10.92 -9.61 1.76
N GLU A 249 9.67 -9.39 2.10
CA GLU A 249 9.29 -8.94 3.44
C GLU A 249 8.98 -10.16 4.31
N ALA A 250 9.66 -10.27 5.44
CA ALA A 250 9.47 -11.30 6.44
C ALA A 250 8.98 -10.67 7.75
N VAL A 251 7.68 -10.81 8.01
CA VAL A 251 7.11 -10.48 9.32
C VAL A 251 7.52 -11.61 10.28
N LEU A 252 8.31 -11.27 11.30
CA LEU A 252 8.79 -12.20 12.31
C LEU A 252 7.81 -12.29 13.47
N LEU A 253 7.31 -13.49 13.72
CA LEU A 253 6.36 -13.84 14.77
C LEU A 253 7.09 -14.70 15.81
N GLY A 254 7.25 -14.21 17.03
CA GLY A 254 8.07 -14.83 18.06
C GLY A 254 7.69 -16.29 18.33
N GLY A 255 8.66 -17.21 18.21
CA GLY A 255 8.50 -18.65 18.40
C GLY A 255 7.70 -19.38 17.31
N ILE A 256 7.29 -18.68 16.21
CA ILE A 256 6.52 -19.30 15.13
C ILE A 256 7.38 -19.46 13.87
N ASN A 257 7.96 -18.36 13.37
CA ASN A 257 8.75 -18.37 12.13
C ASN A 257 10.13 -17.72 12.32
N THR A 258 10.68 -17.76 13.50
CA THR A 258 11.97 -17.18 13.90
C THR A 258 13.06 -18.23 14.10
N GLY A 259 12.80 -19.50 13.82
CA GLY A 259 13.75 -20.59 13.97
C GLY A 259 14.76 -20.69 12.83
N GLU A 260 15.84 -21.47 13.06
CA GLU A 260 16.89 -21.74 12.06
C GLU A 260 16.32 -22.30 10.75
N ALA A 261 15.45 -23.31 10.84
CA ALA A 261 14.81 -23.92 9.68
C ALA A 261 13.99 -22.89 8.86
N ASP A 262 13.40 -21.89 9.52
CA ASP A 262 12.65 -20.82 8.83
C ASP A 262 13.60 -19.91 8.06
N ALA A 263 14.74 -19.55 8.66
CA ALA A 263 15.76 -18.72 8.02
C ALA A 263 16.38 -19.47 6.81
N GLU A 264 16.70 -20.75 6.96
CA GLU A 264 17.23 -21.57 5.88
C GLU A 264 16.24 -21.74 4.72
N ALA A 265 14.96 -21.97 5.02
CA ALA A 265 13.92 -22.06 4.02
C ALA A 265 13.77 -20.72 3.25
N LEU A 266 13.83 -19.59 3.96
CA LEU A 266 13.78 -18.27 3.34
C LEU A 266 15.00 -18.03 2.45
N ALA A 267 16.20 -18.37 2.91
CA ALA A 267 17.43 -18.29 2.11
C ALA A 267 17.34 -19.16 0.85
N SER A 268 16.81 -20.38 0.98
CA SER A 268 16.59 -21.27 -0.16
C SER A 268 15.57 -20.70 -1.16
N PHE A 269 14.48 -20.10 -0.68
CA PHE A 269 13.52 -19.43 -1.55
C PHE A 269 14.15 -18.25 -2.30
N ALA A 270 14.98 -17.45 -1.64
CA ALA A 270 15.64 -16.29 -2.21
C ALA A 270 16.70 -16.64 -3.26
N ARG A 271 17.23 -17.86 -3.26
CA ARG A 271 18.29 -18.29 -4.20
C ARG A 271 17.87 -18.10 -5.66
N GLY A 272 18.71 -17.41 -6.43
CA GLY A 272 18.45 -17.08 -7.84
C GLY A 272 17.58 -15.87 -8.08
N LEU A 273 17.09 -15.22 -7.01
CA LEU A 273 16.44 -13.90 -7.08
C LEU A 273 17.49 -12.81 -6.74
N ASP A 274 17.51 -11.72 -7.51
CA ASP A 274 18.12 -10.47 -7.03
C ASP A 274 17.16 -9.85 -6.01
N ALA A 275 17.40 -10.11 -4.75
CA ALA A 275 16.48 -9.72 -3.68
C ALA A 275 17.20 -9.08 -2.49
N VAL A 276 16.47 -8.25 -1.77
CA VAL A 276 16.78 -7.82 -0.41
C VAL A 276 15.72 -8.37 0.54
N VAL A 277 16.14 -8.88 1.67
CA VAL A 277 15.21 -9.34 2.72
C VAL A 277 14.99 -8.21 3.71
N ASN A 278 13.74 -7.82 3.89
CA ASN A 278 13.34 -6.84 4.88
C ASN A 278 12.72 -7.55 6.08
N LEU A 279 13.41 -7.55 7.20
CA LEU A 279 12.94 -8.15 8.44
C LEU A 279 12.07 -7.17 9.21
N ILE A 280 10.85 -7.58 9.51
CA ILE A 280 9.84 -6.76 10.18
C ILE A 280 9.41 -7.51 11.46
N PRO A 281 9.90 -7.14 12.65
CA PRO A 281 9.33 -7.67 13.87
C PRO A 281 7.84 -7.36 13.90
N TRP A 282 7.01 -8.36 14.22
CA TRP A 282 5.56 -8.18 14.23
C TRP A 282 5.13 -7.06 15.16
N ASN A 283 4.25 -6.21 14.68
CA ASN A 283 3.65 -5.14 15.48
C ASN A 283 2.43 -5.70 16.20
N PRO A 284 2.37 -5.63 17.54
CA PRO A 284 1.28 -6.23 18.30
C PRO A 284 -0.09 -5.71 17.88
N VAL A 285 -1.03 -6.63 17.72
CA VAL A 285 -2.45 -6.37 17.49
C VAL A 285 -3.21 -7.24 18.49
N GLU A 286 -4.01 -6.59 19.30
CA GLU A 286 -4.80 -7.27 20.33
C GLU A 286 -5.78 -8.28 19.72
N GLY A 287 -5.96 -9.40 20.38
CA GLY A 287 -6.91 -10.43 19.99
C GLY A 287 -6.46 -11.39 18.90
N LEU A 288 -5.36 -11.11 18.16
CA LEU A 288 -4.88 -12.00 17.13
C LEU A 288 -4.20 -13.25 17.72
N LYS A 289 -4.57 -14.40 17.16
CA LYS A 289 -4.11 -15.73 17.63
C LYS A 289 -3.63 -16.57 16.45
N PHE A 290 -2.69 -17.47 16.74
CA PHE A 290 -2.28 -18.53 15.83
C PHE A 290 -2.43 -19.88 16.53
N GLN A 291 -3.22 -20.79 15.95
CA GLN A 291 -3.52 -22.11 16.53
C GLN A 291 -3.97 -22.04 18.01
N GLY A 292 -4.86 -21.08 18.30
CA GLY A 292 -5.44 -20.87 19.64
C GLY A 292 -4.55 -20.11 20.63
N ARG A 293 -3.29 -19.84 20.30
CA ARG A 293 -2.34 -19.10 21.17
C ARG A 293 -2.21 -17.64 20.72
N PRO A 294 -2.15 -16.67 21.64
CA PRO A 294 -1.88 -15.28 21.30
C PRO A 294 -0.56 -15.17 20.53
N LEU A 295 -0.56 -14.30 19.51
CA LEU A 295 0.69 -13.94 18.83
C LEU A 295 1.58 -13.12 19.77
N ARG A 296 2.88 -13.30 19.66
CA ARG A 296 3.84 -12.48 20.39
C ARG A 296 4.88 -11.86 19.47
N GLU A 297 5.37 -10.73 19.88
CA GLU A 297 6.51 -10.08 19.27
C GLU A 297 7.78 -10.95 19.45
N PRO A 298 8.65 -11.05 18.41
CA PRO A 298 9.94 -11.71 18.55
C PRO A 298 10.87 -10.90 19.47
N GLY A 299 11.65 -11.59 20.29
CA GLY A 299 12.72 -10.96 21.06
C GLY A 299 13.86 -10.46 20.17
N ALA A 300 14.65 -9.51 20.69
CA ALA A 300 15.82 -8.98 19.97
C ALA A 300 16.83 -10.08 19.59
N ALA A 301 17.03 -11.06 20.48
CA ALA A 301 17.91 -12.21 20.24
C ALA A 301 17.37 -13.11 19.10
N GLU A 302 16.04 -13.36 19.05
CA GLU A 302 15.41 -14.11 17.96
C GLU A 302 15.60 -13.41 16.61
N CYS A 303 15.36 -12.09 16.57
CA CYS A 303 15.56 -11.29 15.37
C CYS A 303 17.02 -11.28 14.91
N LYS A 304 17.95 -11.16 15.86
CA LYS A 304 19.39 -11.15 15.56
C LYS A 304 19.84 -12.51 15.03
N ALA A 305 19.50 -13.60 15.69
CA ALA A 305 19.87 -14.96 15.27
C ALA A 305 19.34 -15.27 13.85
N PHE A 306 18.10 -14.91 13.58
CA PHE A 306 17.49 -15.07 12.26
C PHE A 306 18.23 -14.26 11.19
N ALA A 307 18.57 -13.01 11.47
CA ALA A 307 19.32 -12.15 10.58
C ALA A 307 20.74 -12.70 10.31
N ASP A 308 21.46 -13.12 11.36
CA ASP A 308 22.82 -13.65 11.28
C ASP A 308 22.89 -14.90 10.34
N ILE A 309 21.85 -15.76 10.38
CA ILE A 309 21.77 -16.91 9.48
C ILE A 309 21.61 -16.48 8.03
N LEU A 310 20.72 -15.52 7.75
CA LEU A 310 20.50 -15.04 6.39
C LEU A 310 21.73 -14.33 5.82
N GLU A 311 22.43 -13.52 6.64
CA GLU A 311 23.68 -12.85 6.27
C GLU A 311 24.79 -13.86 5.95
N LYS A 312 24.94 -14.92 6.77
CA LYS A 312 25.88 -16.04 6.51
C LYS A 312 25.57 -16.78 5.20
N LYS A 313 24.30 -16.79 4.77
CA LYS A 313 23.88 -17.37 3.47
C LYS A 313 24.05 -16.36 2.30
N GLY A 314 24.62 -15.18 2.55
CA GLY A 314 24.95 -14.17 1.54
C GLY A 314 23.79 -13.26 1.13
N LEU A 315 22.71 -13.20 1.90
CA LEU A 315 21.57 -12.34 1.60
C LEU A 315 21.80 -10.92 2.15
N SER A 316 21.43 -9.94 1.33
CA SER A 316 21.34 -8.54 1.79
C SER A 316 20.10 -8.38 2.66
N ILE A 317 20.29 -7.84 3.86
CA ILE A 317 19.21 -7.67 4.83
C ILE A 317 19.01 -6.20 5.13
N THR A 318 17.75 -5.79 5.32
CA THR A 318 17.37 -4.53 5.93
C THR A 318 16.50 -4.80 7.15
N ARG A 319 16.70 -4.00 8.19
CA ARG A 319 15.84 -4.01 9.38
C ARG A 319 14.98 -2.76 9.34
N ARG A 320 13.67 -2.93 9.35
CA ARG A 320 12.77 -1.77 9.32
C ARG A 320 12.58 -1.20 10.72
N TYR A 321 12.83 0.08 10.87
CA TYR A 321 12.42 0.79 12.09
C TYR A 321 10.89 0.88 12.13
N ARG A 322 10.34 0.63 13.30
CA ARG A 322 8.90 0.76 13.56
C ARG A 322 8.53 2.23 13.61
N LYS A 323 7.42 2.58 12.99
CA LYS A 323 6.85 3.91 13.02
C LYS A 323 5.37 3.84 13.24
N GLY A 324 4.81 4.82 13.97
CA GLY A 324 3.39 4.94 14.21
C GLY A 324 2.80 3.87 15.16
N LEU A 325 3.61 3.28 16.04
CA LEU A 325 3.13 2.26 16.98
C LEU A 325 2.09 2.80 17.96
N GLY A 326 2.32 4.01 18.50
CA GLY A 326 1.44 4.62 19.50
C GLY A 326 0.04 4.94 18.99
N ILE A 327 -0.11 5.07 17.67
CA ILE A 327 -1.40 5.35 17.01
C ILE A 327 -1.95 4.15 16.23
N HIS A 328 -1.39 2.94 16.42
CA HIS A 328 -1.72 1.76 15.62
C HIS A 328 -1.64 2.02 14.11
N GLY A 329 -0.61 2.75 13.69
CA GLY A 329 -0.32 3.10 12.29
C GLY A 329 0.75 2.24 11.63
N ALA A 330 1.34 1.27 12.36
CA ALA A 330 2.38 0.40 11.83
C ALA A 330 1.81 -0.73 10.94
N CYS A 331 2.70 -1.36 10.15
CA CYS A 331 2.32 -2.45 9.26
C CYS A 331 1.58 -3.57 10.00
N GLY A 332 0.42 -3.99 9.45
CA GLY A 332 -0.45 -5.01 10.02
C GLY A 332 -1.45 -4.51 11.06
N GLN A 333 -1.37 -3.24 11.50
CA GLN A 333 -2.23 -2.67 12.54
C GLN A 333 -3.45 -1.91 12.00
N LEU A 334 -3.48 -1.57 10.70
CA LEU A 334 -4.57 -0.82 10.11
C LEU A 334 -5.88 -1.62 10.08
N GLY A 335 -6.95 -0.97 10.46
CA GLY A 335 -8.27 -1.59 10.54
C GLY A 335 -9.32 -0.61 11.06
N ALA A 336 -9.75 0.32 10.20
CA ALA A 336 -10.90 1.16 10.45
C ALA A 336 -12.18 0.30 10.48
N VAL A 337 -13.00 0.53 11.47
CA VAL A 337 -14.31 -0.10 11.64
C VAL A 337 -15.39 0.94 11.49
#